data_17cf3e7ef702a057136c27c6394c905f
#
_entry.id   17cf3e7ef702a057136c27c6394c905f
#
_cell.length_a   1.000
_cell.length_b   1.000
_cell.length_c   1.000
_cell.angle_alpha   90.00
_cell.angle_beta   90.00
_cell.angle_gamma   90.00
#
_symmetry.space_group_name_H-M   'P 1'
#
loop_
_entity.id
_entity.type
_entity.pdbx_description
1 polymer ?
#
loop_
_entity_poly.entity_id
_entity_poly.type
_entity_poly.pdbx_seq_one_letter_code
_entity_poly.pdbx_strand_id
1 'polypeptide(L)'
;MSAHDVTVTLTVNGAPTTRTTGGHVSLLRWLRDVADVTDPKYGCGEGVCGACTVLVDGAPASACIVLAAQVDGATITTAAGLCEPDGSLGPLQERFHEHHAAQCGFCTPGMLLCAHAMLRDADGPMSRNDIRERLHGNLCRCTGYTDIVDAIEDAQTRGITR
;
A
#
# COMPACT_ATOMS: atom_id res chain seq x y z
N MET A 1 -31.67 1.05 -4.03
CA MET A 1 -30.52 0.80 -4.94
C MET A 1 -30.74 1.65 -6.19
N SER A 2 -29.75 2.46 -6.54
CA SER A 2 -29.76 3.20 -7.81
C SER A 2 -29.53 2.22 -8.98
N ALA A 3 -29.98 2.57 -10.21
CA ALA A 3 -29.73 1.75 -11.41
C ALA A 3 -28.23 1.57 -11.75
N HIS A 4 -27.35 2.30 -11.06
CA HIS A 4 -25.88 2.26 -11.23
C HIS A 4 -25.13 1.65 -10.04
N ASP A 5 -25.86 1.10 -9.05
CA ASP A 5 -25.24 0.43 -7.92
C ASP A 5 -24.73 -0.96 -8.33
N VAL A 6 -23.53 -1.29 -7.87
CA VAL A 6 -22.88 -2.58 -8.06
C VAL A 6 -22.49 -3.18 -6.70
N THR A 7 -22.58 -4.48 -6.58
CA THR A 7 -22.04 -5.18 -5.41
C THR A 7 -20.62 -5.62 -5.71
N VAL A 8 -19.68 -5.22 -4.89
CA VAL A 8 -18.26 -5.52 -5.00
C VAL A 8 -17.85 -6.40 -3.83
N THR A 9 -17.19 -7.50 -4.12
CA THR A 9 -16.64 -8.44 -3.14
C THR A 9 -15.13 -8.51 -3.29
N LEU A 10 -14.39 -8.10 -2.25
CA LEU A 10 -12.92 -8.16 -2.22
C LEU A 10 -12.47 -8.94 -0.99
N THR A 11 -11.31 -9.59 -1.07
CA THR A 11 -10.62 -10.09 0.11
C THR A 11 -9.63 -9.02 0.59
N VAL A 12 -9.99 -8.28 1.64
CA VAL A 12 -9.16 -7.19 2.16
C VAL A 12 -8.39 -7.66 3.38
N ASN A 13 -7.06 -7.66 3.31
CA ASN A 13 -6.17 -8.15 4.37
C ASN A 13 -6.57 -9.53 4.91
N GLY A 14 -6.94 -10.44 4.00
CA GLY A 14 -7.37 -11.79 4.33
C GLY A 14 -8.85 -11.93 4.73
N ALA A 15 -9.59 -10.84 4.90
CA ALA A 15 -11.00 -10.87 5.27
C ALA A 15 -11.91 -10.62 4.06
N PRO A 16 -12.87 -11.52 3.73
CA PRO A 16 -13.84 -11.29 2.68
C PRO A 16 -14.76 -10.12 3.05
N THR A 17 -14.88 -9.16 2.18
CA THR A 17 -15.60 -7.91 2.37
C THR A 17 -16.51 -7.64 1.17
N THR A 18 -17.82 -7.69 1.37
CA THR A 18 -18.81 -7.43 0.31
C THR A 18 -19.59 -6.16 0.64
N ARG A 19 -19.64 -5.23 -0.30
CA ARG A 19 -20.37 -3.96 -0.16
C ARG A 19 -21.00 -3.54 -1.47
N THR A 20 -22.16 -2.89 -1.40
CA THR A 20 -22.83 -2.27 -2.54
C THR A 20 -22.44 -0.79 -2.61
N THR A 21 -22.09 -0.32 -3.80
CA THR A 21 -21.62 1.04 -4.06
C THR A 21 -21.95 1.47 -5.49
N GLY A 22 -21.80 2.74 -5.83
CA GLY A 22 -21.90 3.19 -7.22
C GLY A 22 -20.75 2.65 -8.07
N GLY A 23 -21.03 2.21 -9.29
CA GLY A 23 -20.03 1.62 -10.19
C GLY A 23 -18.86 2.54 -10.57
N HIS A 24 -18.97 3.84 -10.33
CA HIS A 24 -17.93 4.86 -10.56
C HIS A 24 -17.00 5.09 -9.35
N VAL A 25 -17.23 4.40 -8.23
CA VAL A 25 -16.47 4.61 -7.00
C VAL A 25 -15.07 4.00 -7.14
N SER A 26 -14.03 4.81 -6.88
CA SER A 26 -12.66 4.34 -6.90
C SER A 26 -12.40 3.33 -5.76
N LEU A 27 -11.43 2.43 -5.96
CA LEU A 27 -11.02 1.46 -4.95
C LEU A 27 -10.61 2.16 -3.64
N LEU A 28 -9.93 3.32 -3.72
CA LEU A 28 -9.57 4.11 -2.54
C LEU A 28 -10.79 4.56 -1.74
N ARG A 29 -11.80 5.11 -2.41
CA ARG A 29 -13.05 5.53 -1.75
C ARG A 29 -13.83 4.33 -1.21
N TRP A 30 -13.88 3.26 -1.97
CA TRP A 30 -14.53 2.03 -1.52
C TRP A 30 -13.87 1.50 -0.24
N LEU A 31 -12.53 1.42 -0.19
CA LEU A 31 -11.81 0.99 1.00
C LEU A 31 -12.10 1.91 2.20
N ARG A 32 -11.96 3.22 2.02
CA ARG A 32 -12.05 4.19 3.11
C ARG A 32 -13.48 4.50 3.58
N ASP A 33 -14.38 4.74 2.62
CA ASP A 33 -15.70 5.32 2.92
C ASP A 33 -16.79 4.24 3.02
N VAL A 34 -16.54 3.04 2.45
CA VAL A 34 -17.52 1.95 2.38
C VAL A 34 -17.09 0.73 3.19
N ALA A 35 -15.81 0.38 3.19
CA ALA A 35 -15.26 -0.77 3.91
C ALA A 35 -14.55 -0.38 5.24
N ASP A 36 -14.44 0.91 5.55
CA ASP A 36 -13.81 1.47 6.76
C ASP A 36 -12.32 1.12 6.92
N VAL A 37 -11.62 0.91 5.80
CA VAL A 37 -10.18 0.65 5.73
C VAL A 37 -9.45 1.96 5.41
N THR A 38 -8.88 2.62 6.42
CA THR A 38 -8.44 4.02 6.33
C THR A 38 -6.92 4.23 6.22
N ASP A 39 -6.12 3.18 6.26
CA ASP A 39 -4.67 3.24 6.10
C ASP A 39 -4.22 3.69 4.70
N PRO A 40 -4.83 3.33 3.54
CA PRO A 40 -4.53 3.99 2.27
C PRO A 40 -4.98 5.47 2.32
N LYS A 41 -4.12 6.40 1.91
CA LYS A 41 -4.37 7.85 2.06
C LYS A 41 -4.83 8.51 0.77
N TYR A 42 -5.79 9.43 0.87
CA TYR A 42 -6.18 10.27 -0.24
C TYR A 42 -5.23 11.48 -0.35
N GLY A 43 -4.34 11.46 -1.33
CA GLY A 43 -3.40 12.54 -1.62
C GLY A 43 -3.80 13.32 -2.89
N CYS A 44 -3.27 12.93 -4.05
CA CYS A 44 -3.50 13.65 -5.31
C CYS A 44 -4.83 13.33 -6.01
N GLY A 45 -5.34 12.10 -5.90
CA GLY A 45 -6.50 11.64 -6.67
C GLY A 45 -6.23 11.31 -8.15
N GLU A 46 -4.96 11.38 -8.60
CA GLU A 46 -4.54 11.32 -10.00
C GLU A 46 -3.51 10.22 -10.29
N GLY A 47 -3.25 9.33 -9.33
CA GLY A 47 -2.30 8.23 -9.49
C GLY A 47 -0.82 8.62 -9.42
N VAL A 48 -0.48 9.86 -9.01
CA VAL A 48 0.91 10.39 -9.08
C VAL A 48 1.68 10.25 -7.78
N CYS A 49 1.04 10.47 -6.61
CA CYS A 49 1.77 10.61 -5.34
C CYS A 49 2.02 9.30 -4.59
N GLY A 50 1.37 8.20 -4.94
CA GLY A 50 1.54 6.89 -4.30
C GLY A 50 1.00 6.75 -2.87
N ALA A 51 0.43 7.81 -2.26
CA ALA A 51 -0.10 7.74 -0.89
C ALA A 51 -1.27 6.75 -0.73
N CYS A 52 -1.95 6.42 -1.84
CA CYS A 52 -3.05 5.48 -1.90
C CYS A 52 -2.63 4.09 -2.43
N THR A 53 -1.34 3.80 -2.54
CA THR A 53 -0.88 2.50 -3.02
C THR A 53 -1.45 1.38 -2.15
N VAL A 54 -2.02 0.38 -2.81
CA VAL A 54 -2.42 -0.92 -2.26
C VAL A 54 -1.85 -2.02 -3.15
N LEU A 55 -1.82 -3.26 -2.66
CA LEU A 55 -1.54 -4.39 -3.55
C LEU A 55 -2.87 -4.99 -4.00
N VAL A 56 -3.05 -5.12 -5.30
CA VAL A 56 -4.16 -5.84 -5.93
C VAL A 56 -3.58 -7.15 -6.48
N ASP A 57 -4.01 -8.26 -5.94
CA ASP A 57 -3.46 -9.59 -6.24
C ASP A 57 -1.91 -9.63 -6.16
N GLY A 58 -1.37 -8.91 -5.18
CA GLY A 58 0.05 -8.76 -4.94
C GLY A 58 0.74 -7.65 -5.74
N ALA A 59 0.15 -7.10 -6.79
CA ALA A 59 0.75 -6.04 -7.59
C ALA A 59 0.43 -4.64 -7.06
N PRO A 60 1.40 -3.71 -6.95
CA PRO A 60 1.15 -2.33 -6.52
C PRO A 60 0.21 -1.60 -7.48
N ALA A 61 -0.80 -0.94 -6.93
CA ALA A 61 -1.76 -0.16 -7.68
C ALA A 61 -2.13 1.14 -6.97
N SER A 62 -2.33 2.21 -7.73
CA SER A 62 -2.83 3.49 -7.24
C SER A 62 -4.36 3.44 -7.08
N ALA A 63 -4.84 3.13 -5.87
CA ALA A 63 -6.25 2.89 -5.60
C ALA A 63 -7.18 4.07 -5.94
N CYS A 64 -6.66 5.30 -6.06
CA CYS A 64 -7.46 6.48 -6.39
C CYS A 64 -7.94 6.53 -7.86
N ILE A 65 -7.28 5.80 -8.77
CA ILE A 65 -7.61 5.76 -10.20
C ILE A 65 -8.14 4.40 -10.68
N VAL A 66 -8.15 3.39 -9.82
CA VAL A 66 -8.76 2.08 -10.07
C VAL A 66 -10.20 2.13 -9.57
N LEU A 67 -11.18 1.65 -10.36
CA LEU A 67 -12.55 1.49 -9.90
C LEU A 67 -12.70 0.21 -9.07
N ALA A 68 -13.44 0.27 -7.96
CA ALA A 68 -13.67 -0.91 -7.13
C ALA A 68 -14.33 -2.05 -7.92
N ALA A 69 -15.26 -1.72 -8.80
CA ALA A 69 -15.93 -2.69 -9.67
C ALA A 69 -14.99 -3.41 -10.67
N GLN A 70 -13.86 -2.79 -11.04
CA GLN A 70 -12.90 -3.41 -11.96
C GLN A 70 -12.09 -4.54 -11.32
N VAL A 71 -11.99 -4.53 -10.01
CA VAL A 71 -11.19 -5.49 -9.22
C VAL A 71 -12.08 -6.39 -8.36
N ASP A 72 -13.35 -6.54 -8.72
CA ASP A 72 -14.27 -7.46 -8.04
C ASP A 72 -13.69 -8.89 -8.02
N GLY A 73 -13.71 -9.53 -6.86
CA GLY A 73 -13.10 -10.83 -6.61
C GLY A 73 -11.62 -10.80 -6.23
N ALA A 74 -10.93 -9.65 -6.38
CA ALA A 74 -9.48 -9.57 -6.12
C ALA A 74 -9.14 -9.60 -4.63
N THR A 75 -7.87 -9.93 -4.35
CA THR A 75 -7.26 -9.80 -3.02
C THR A 75 -6.56 -8.45 -2.91
N ILE A 76 -6.93 -7.68 -1.89
CA ILE A 76 -6.36 -6.37 -1.59
C ILE A 76 -5.53 -6.46 -0.32
N THR A 77 -4.25 -6.09 -0.42
CA THR A 77 -3.40 -5.91 0.76
C THR A 77 -3.15 -4.42 0.96
N THR A 78 -3.41 -3.94 2.17
CA THR A 78 -3.08 -2.60 2.63
C THR A 78 -1.93 -2.64 3.64
N ALA A 79 -1.41 -1.51 4.09
CA ALA A 79 -0.32 -1.49 5.05
C ALA A 79 -0.67 -2.21 6.37
N ALA A 80 -1.94 -2.18 6.77
CA ALA A 80 -2.43 -2.94 7.93
C ALA A 80 -2.33 -4.46 7.72
N GLY A 81 -2.39 -4.92 6.47
CA GLY A 81 -2.21 -6.34 6.13
C GLY A 81 -0.77 -6.84 6.21
N LEU A 82 0.20 -5.94 6.46
CA LEU A 82 1.61 -6.31 6.72
C LEU A 82 1.91 -6.51 8.20
N CYS A 83 0.95 -6.25 9.10
CA CYS A 83 1.09 -6.51 10.53
C CYS A 83 1.09 -8.02 10.81
N GLU A 84 1.68 -8.40 11.95
CA GLU A 84 1.58 -9.74 12.48
C GLU A 84 0.12 -10.05 12.91
N PRO A 85 -0.25 -11.34 13.04
CA PRO A 85 -1.62 -11.73 13.40
C PRO A 85 -2.11 -11.19 14.76
N ASP A 86 -1.21 -10.87 15.67
CA ASP A 86 -1.51 -10.28 16.98
C ASP A 86 -1.66 -8.75 16.94
N GLY A 87 -1.48 -8.14 15.75
CA GLY A 87 -1.55 -6.69 15.52
C GLY A 87 -0.26 -5.94 15.79
N SER A 88 0.82 -6.61 16.15
CA SER A 88 2.15 -6.00 16.23
C SER A 88 2.69 -5.65 14.84
N LEU A 89 3.74 -4.82 14.81
CA LEU A 89 4.38 -4.46 13.54
C LEU A 89 4.99 -5.68 12.87
N GLY A 90 4.75 -5.82 11.58
CA GLY A 90 5.44 -6.81 10.76
C GLY A 90 6.91 -6.42 10.51
N PRO A 91 7.76 -7.36 10.06
CA PRO A 91 9.21 -7.16 9.98
C PRO A 91 9.65 -5.92 9.20
N LEU A 92 9.02 -5.60 8.08
CA LEU A 92 9.32 -4.40 7.30
C LEU A 92 8.87 -3.12 8.02
N GLN A 93 7.72 -3.16 8.69
CA GLN A 93 7.22 -2.03 9.48
C GLN A 93 8.14 -1.73 10.67
N GLU A 94 8.70 -2.75 11.30
CA GLU A 94 9.71 -2.59 12.35
C GLU A 94 10.96 -1.88 11.83
N ARG A 95 11.46 -2.23 10.63
CA ARG A 95 12.61 -1.51 10.02
C ARG A 95 12.29 -0.04 9.80
N PHE A 96 11.09 0.27 9.27
CA PHE A 96 10.66 1.65 9.12
C PHE A 96 10.58 2.40 10.45
N HIS A 97 10.17 1.74 11.52
CA HIS A 97 10.12 2.31 12.87
C HIS A 97 11.53 2.55 13.43
N GLU A 98 12.41 1.56 13.38
CA GLU A 98 13.78 1.64 13.92
C GLU A 98 14.64 2.69 13.21
N HIS A 99 14.48 2.83 11.90
CA HIS A 99 15.19 3.82 11.09
C HIS A 99 14.51 5.20 11.09
N HIS A 100 13.44 5.41 11.87
CA HIS A 100 12.68 6.66 11.89
C HIS A 100 12.21 7.11 10.48
N ALA A 101 11.91 6.13 9.61
CA ALA A 101 11.54 6.34 8.20
C ALA A 101 10.16 6.99 8.01
N ALA A 102 9.54 7.47 9.08
CA ALA A 102 8.27 8.19 9.06
C ALA A 102 8.36 9.45 9.94
N GLN A 103 7.96 10.60 9.40
CA GLN A 103 7.76 11.82 10.18
C GLN A 103 6.26 12.10 10.35
N CYS A 104 5.57 12.67 9.37
CA CYS A 104 4.12 12.85 9.45
C CYS A 104 3.32 11.54 9.25
N GLY A 105 3.92 10.50 8.69
CA GLY A 105 3.30 9.19 8.46
C GLY A 105 2.35 9.09 7.27
N PHE A 106 2.04 10.20 6.59
CA PHE A 106 1.01 10.20 5.52
C PHE A 106 1.38 9.33 4.31
N CYS A 107 2.63 9.35 3.87
CA CYS A 107 3.11 8.53 2.76
C CYS A 107 3.47 7.09 3.17
N THR A 108 3.65 6.84 4.47
CA THR A 108 4.21 5.59 4.98
C THR A 108 3.45 4.34 4.56
N PRO A 109 2.10 4.29 4.57
CA PRO A 109 1.37 3.12 4.08
C PRO A 109 1.72 2.74 2.64
N GLY A 110 1.74 3.73 1.74
CA GLY A 110 2.09 3.50 0.34
C GLY A 110 3.57 3.11 0.15
N MET A 111 4.48 3.74 0.91
CA MET A 111 5.91 3.39 0.90
C MET A 111 6.16 1.95 1.34
N LEU A 112 5.50 1.50 2.41
CA LEU A 112 5.60 0.13 2.92
C LEU A 112 5.17 -0.90 1.88
N LEU A 113 4.04 -0.67 1.19
CA LEU A 113 3.54 -1.60 0.19
C LEU A 113 4.42 -1.63 -1.07
N CYS A 114 4.93 -0.46 -1.49
CA CYS A 114 5.88 -0.38 -2.58
C CYS A 114 7.20 -1.09 -2.22
N ALA A 115 7.72 -0.87 -1.01
CA ALA A 115 8.92 -1.55 -0.50
C ALA A 115 8.71 -3.06 -0.38
N HIS A 116 7.55 -3.50 0.15
CA HIS A 116 7.21 -4.91 0.24
C HIS A 116 7.20 -5.59 -1.13
N ALA A 117 6.54 -4.99 -2.12
CA ALA A 117 6.50 -5.55 -3.46
C ALA A 117 7.89 -5.60 -4.10
N MET A 118 8.69 -4.52 -3.97
CA MET A 118 10.04 -4.50 -4.54
C MET A 118 10.99 -5.52 -3.90
N LEU A 119 10.91 -5.73 -2.58
CA LEU A 119 11.72 -6.72 -1.87
C LEU A 119 11.32 -8.15 -2.24
N ARG A 120 10.04 -8.41 -2.41
CA ARG A 120 9.52 -9.71 -2.85
C ARG A 120 9.95 -10.05 -4.27
N ASP A 121 9.91 -9.06 -5.18
CA ASP A 121 10.09 -9.26 -6.61
C ASP A 121 11.55 -9.05 -7.07
N ALA A 122 12.48 -8.76 -6.15
CA ALA A 122 13.88 -8.58 -6.45
C ALA A 122 14.60 -9.92 -6.71
N ASP A 123 15.30 -10.03 -7.83
CA ASP A 123 16.12 -11.19 -8.17
C ASP A 123 17.45 -11.25 -7.38
N GLY A 124 17.70 -10.27 -6.52
CA GLY A 124 18.92 -10.14 -5.72
C GLY A 124 19.02 -8.79 -5.02
N PRO A 125 20.15 -8.51 -4.36
CA PRO A 125 20.35 -7.27 -3.64
C PRO A 125 20.25 -6.04 -4.55
N MET A 126 19.38 -5.09 -4.19
CA MET A 126 19.25 -3.80 -4.86
C MET A 126 20.25 -2.80 -4.29
N SER A 127 20.83 -1.97 -5.15
CA SER A 127 21.61 -0.82 -4.69
C SER A 127 20.67 0.26 -4.11
N ARG A 128 21.25 1.18 -3.32
CA ARG A 128 20.49 2.35 -2.80
C ARG A 128 19.87 3.20 -3.92
N ASN A 129 20.52 3.24 -5.08
CA ASN A 129 19.98 3.95 -6.23
C ASN A 129 18.79 3.23 -6.85
N ASP A 130 18.86 1.91 -6.98
CA ASP A 130 17.73 1.09 -7.45
C ASP A 130 16.51 1.25 -6.53
N ILE A 131 16.73 1.26 -5.21
CA ILE A 131 15.66 1.50 -4.23
C ILE A 131 15.02 2.88 -4.46
N ARG A 132 15.84 3.94 -4.63
CA ARG A 132 15.31 5.29 -4.91
C ARG A 132 14.51 5.36 -6.19
N GLU A 133 15.01 4.74 -7.26
CA GLU A 133 14.32 4.72 -8.55
C GLU A 133 12.96 4.02 -8.45
N ARG A 134 12.88 2.91 -7.74
CA ARG A 134 11.63 2.17 -7.53
C ARG A 134 10.63 2.92 -6.64
N LEU A 135 11.09 3.87 -5.82
CA LEU A 135 10.23 4.73 -4.98
C LEU A 135 9.70 5.97 -5.71
N HIS A 136 10.07 6.24 -6.97
CA HIS A 136 9.68 7.46 -7.69
C HIS A 136 8.16 7.72 -7.73
N GLY A 137 7.35 6.67 -7.71
CA GLY A 137 5.90 6.75 -7.68
C GLY A 137 5.30 7.06 -6.31
N ASN A 138 6.13 7.18 -5.25
CA ASN A 138 5.69 7.38 -3.87
C ASN A 138 6.36 8.65 -3.30
N LEU A 139 5.58 9.74 -3.18
CA LEU A 139 6.13 11.04 -2.77
C LEU A 139 6.13 11.21 -1.26
N CYS A 140 7.30 11.55 -0.71
CA CYS A 140 7.45 12.00 0.67
C CYS A 140 7.96 13.44 0.70
N ARG A 141 7.29 14.33 1.44
CA ARG A 141 7.68 15.73 1.59
C ARG A 141 8.53 16.00 2.83
N CYS A 142 8.64 15.03 3.73
CA CYS A 142 9.20 15.24 5.06
C CYS A 142 10.63 14.70 5.22
N THR A 143 10.88 13.42 4.84
CA THR A 143 12.08 12.67 5.23
C THR A 143 13.29 12.88 4.33
N GLY A 144 13.12 13.41 3.12
CA GLY A 144 14.19 13.44 2.11
C GLY A 144 14.61 12.04 1.63
N TYR A 145 13.82 11.00 1.94
CA TYR A 145 14.00 9.59 1.54
C TYR A 145 15.17 8.84 2.18
N THR A 146 16.11 9.50 2.86
CA THR A 146 17.31 8.85 3.39
C THR A 146 16.95 7.70 4.33
N ASP A 147 16.19 7.99 5.38
CA ASP A 147 15.78 7.00 6.39
C ASP A 147 14.88 5.90 5.79
N ILE A 148 14.05 6.24 4.79
CA ILE A 148 13.24 5.26 4.07
C ILE A 148 14.12 4.27 3.29
N VAL A 149 15.14 4.78 2.59
CA VAL A 149 16.09 3.95 1.85
C VAL A 149 16.91 3.09 2.80
N ASP A 150 17.35 3.64 3.95
CA ASP A 150 18.09 2.92 4.97
C ASP A 150 17.26 1.76 5.54
N ALA A 151 15.98 1.99 5.83
CA ALA A 151 15.05 0.97 6.31
C ALA A 151 14.85 -0.19 5.30
N ILE A 152 14.73 0.14 4.02
CA ILE A 152 14.55 -0.87 2.95
C ILE A 152 15.86 -1.66 2.73
N GLU A 153 17.02 -1.00 2.75
CA GLU A 153 18.33 -1.64 2.62
C GLU A 153 18.60 -2.60 3.82
N ASP A 154 18.25 -2.17 5.05
CA ASP A 154 18.35 -3.04 6.22
C ASP A 154 17.39 -4.24 6.13
N ALA A 155 16.16 -4.02 5.70
CA ALA A 155 15.19 -5.09 5.47
C ALA A 155 15.71 -6.12 4.47
N GLN A 156 16.29 -5.67 3.35
CA GLN A 156 16.91 -6.52 2.34
C GLN A 156 18.07 -7.34 2.92
N THR A 157 18.97 -6.69 3.70
CA THR A 157 20.13 -7.34 4.32
C THR A 157 19.72 -8.44 5.30
N ARG A 158 18.57 -8.27 5.97
CA ARG A 158 17.99 -9.26 6.90
C ARG A 158 17.16 -10.33 6.21
N GLY A 159 17.03 -10.29 4.88
CA GLY A 159 16.23 -11.23 4.12
C GLY A 159 14.72 -11.08 4.35
N ILE A 160 14.26 -9.89 4.73
CA ILE A 160 12.83 -9.58 4.91
C ILE A 160 12.21 -9.40 3.52
N THR A 161 11.45 -10.40 3.09
CA THR A 161 10.74 -10.42 1.78
C THR A 161 9.23 -10.56 1.95
N ARG A 162 8.75 -10.54 3.21
CA ARG A 162 7.34 -10.69 3.58
C ARG A 162 6.92 -9.64 4.58
#